data_2d024885e18fea91e9f8f159512f7f50
#
_entry.id   2d024885e18fea91e9f8f159512f7f50
#
_cell.length_a   1.000
_cell.length_b   1.000
_cell.length_c   1.000
_cell.angle_alpha   90.00
_cell.angle_beta   90.00
_cell.angle_gamma   90.00
#
_symmetry.space_group_name_H-M   'P 1'
#
loop_
_entity.id
_entity.type
_entity.pdbx_description
1 polymer ?
#
loop_
_entity_poly.entity_id
_entity_poly.type
_entity_poly.pdbx_seq_one_letter_code
_entity_poly.pdbx_strand_id
1 'polypeptide(L)'
;MKTGDAATHRGFESHPLRHMMKSKDRRKTVLFLWKGDIPLKIAFFDSGMGGLSVLHHARRVLPHEQFVFYADETHVPYGTKTRAEVESFVAEAFEFLLKQDVKAIVVACNTATSVAVPAMRARYDLPIIGMEPAAKKALALDPVHRVLVTATPITVAGEKMEHLIERVDHEHLVDRLALPELVTFAENMVFDGPEVEAYLRKELAPYQLGNYSALVLGCTHFNYFKPAFRRILPQSVNFVDGNEGTVAQLIRKLKERGELAGEEQEQTVEYFYSGERVTEEKELERIEMCNRQLDEVYEL
;
A
#
# COMPACT_ATOMS: atom_id res chain seq x y z
N MET A 1 -41.26 56.82 38.22
CA MET A 1 -40.15 56.51 39.12
C MET A 1 -39.95 54.98 39.18
N LYS A 2 -38.72 54.50 38.98
CA LYS A 2 -38.18 53.13 39.07
C LYS A 2 -38.35 52.32 37.82
N THR A 3 -37.39 52.34 36.95
CA THR A 3 -36.22 51.55 36.59
C THR A 3 -36.28 50.07 37.05
N GLY A 4 -36.39 49.18 36.10
CA GLY A 4 -36.22 47.76 36.31
C GLY A 4 -35.42 47.19 35.15
N ASP A 5 -34.24 46.63 35.48
CA ASP A 5 -33.26 46.06 34.59
C ASP A 5 -33.76 44.84 33.83
N ALA A 6 -33.49 44.81 32.53
CA ALA A 6 -33.68 43.65 31.69
C ALA A 6 -32.45 42.79 31.68
N ALA A 7 -32.49 41.64 32.33
CA ALA A 7 -31.50 40.60 32.23
C ALA A 7 -31.64 39.85 30.90
N THR A 8 -30.64 39.97 30.05
CA THR A 8 -30.53 39.26 28.79
C THR A 8 -30.19 37.78 29.05
N HIS A 9 -31.18 36.90 28.84
CA HIS A 9 -30.92 35.46 28.68
C HIS A 9 -30.24 35.21 27.34
N ARG A 10 -28.98 34.81 27.40
CA ARG A 10 -28.31 34.17 26.25
C ARG A 10 -28.91 32.79 26.06
N GLY A 11 -29.56 32.59 24.92
CA GLY A 11 -30.09 31.31 24.50
C GLY A 11 -28.92 30.33 24.27
N PHE A 12 -29.02 29.17 24.88
CA PHE A 12 -28.25 28.02 24.52
C PHE A 12 -28.75 27.51 23.18
N GLU A 13 -27.96 27.71 22.12
CA GLU A 13 -28.20 27.02 20.86
C GLU A 13 -27.96 25.53 21.06
N SER A 14 -29.02 24.76 20.95
CA SER A 14 -29.00 23.31 20.94
C SER A 14 -28.33 22.82 19.65
N HIS A 15 -27.15 22.24 19.77
CA HIS A 15 -26.53 21.50 18.68
C HIS A 15 -27.43 20.37 18.18
N PRO A 16 -27.54 20.16 16.85
CA PRO A 16 -28.39 19.10 16.32
C PRO A 16 -27.89 17.75 16.71
N LEU A 17 -28.73 16.98 17.38
CA LEU A 17 -28.53 15.57 17.68
C LEU A 17 -28.48 14.76 16.38
N ARG A 18 -27.36 14.17 16.15
CA ARG A 18 -26.91 13.14 15.24
C ARG A 18 -27.90 12.09 14.83
N HIS A 19 -27.88 11.78 13.55
CA HIS A 19 -28.34 10.51 13.02
C HIS A 19 -27.41 9.38 13.45
N MET A 20 -27.84 8.59 14.43
CA MET A 20 -27.28 7.27 14.70
C MET A 20 -27.75 6.31 13.59
N MET A 21 -26.87 5.99 12.65
CA MET A 21 -27.08 4.83 11.79
C MET A 21 -26.84 3.57 12.63
N LYS A 22 -27.91 2.91 13.08
CA LYS A 22 -27.85 1.61 13.73
C LYS A 22 -27.62 0.55 12.64
N SER A 23 -26.43 -0.02 12.56
CA SER A 23 -26.22 -1.27 11.84
C SER A 23 -27.07 -2.38 12.50
N LYS A 24 -27.79 -3.16 11.68
CA LYS A 24 -28.58 -4.31 12.16
C LYS A 24 -27.73 -5.51 12.58
N ASP A 25 -26.42 -5.46 12.37
CA ASP A 25 -25.51 -6.54 12.75
C ASP A 25 -24.70 -6.16 13.99
N ARG A 26 -25.06 -6.78 15.14
CA ARG A 26 -24.42 -6.52 16.45
C ARG A 26 -22.91 -6.87 16.49
N ARG A 27 -22.34 -7.52 15.48
CA ARG A 27 -20.93 -7.95 15.43
C ARG A 27 -20.02 -6.93 14.76
N LYS A 28 -20.57 -5.84 14.19
CA LYS A 28 -19.81 -4.84 13.41
C LYS A 28 -19.87 -3.43 13.99
N THR A 29 -20.29 -3.25 15.24
CA THR A 29 -20.39 -1.91 15.81
C THR A 29 -19.03 -1.46 16.35
N VAL A 30 -18.12 -1.03 15.46
CA VAL A 30 -17.12 -0.04 15.83
C VAL A 30 -17.83 1.30 15.81
N LEU A 31 -18.05 1.89 16.99
CA LEU A 31 -18.67 3.19 17.13
C LEU A 31 -17.68 4.24 16.61
N PHE A 32 -17.80 4.66 15.36
CA PHE A 32 -17.14 5.87 14.88
C PHE A 32 -17.76 7.07 15.60
N LEU A 33 -17.18 7.43 16.72
CA LEU A 33 -17.40 8.74 17.32
C LEU A 33 -16.73 9.76 16.40
N TRP A 34 -17.52 10.50 15.62
CA TRP A 34 -17.04 11.67 14.91
C TRP A 34 -16.45 12.66 15.92
N LYS A 35 -15.14 12.69 16.04
CA LYS A 35 -14.40 13.72 16.76
C LYS A 35 -14.35 14.92 15.80
N GLY A 36 -15.21 15.92 16.03
CA GLY A 36 -15.24 17.14 15.22
C GLY A 36 -13.85 17.72 15.03
N ASP A 37 -13.56 18.23 13.85
CA ASP A 37 -12.40 19.02 13.43
C ASP A 37 -11.01 18.34 13.37
N ILE A 38 -10.87 17.05 13.70
CA ILE A 38 -9.60 16.34 13.46
C ILE A 38 -9.68 15.73 12.06
N PRO A 39 -8.78 16.11 11.13
CA PRO A 39 -8.72 15.48 9.81
C PRO A 39 -8.44 13.98 9.91
N LEU A 40 -9.27 13.17 9.27
CA LEU A 40 -9.06 11.73 9.20
C LEU A 40 -7.95 11.42 8.19
N LYS A 41 -7.03 10.53 8.56
CA LYS A 41 -5.85 10.17 7.79
C LYS A 41 -6.10 8.95 6.90
N ILE A 42 -5.24 8.73 5.92
CA ILE A 42 -5.17 7.50 5.15
C ILE A 42 -3.96 6.71 5.63
N ALA A 43 -4.16 5.48 6.11
CA ALA A 43 -3.06 4.63 6.51
C ALA A 43 -2.53 3.82 5.32
N PHE A 44 -1.20 3.73 5.21
CA PHE A 44 -0.48 2.80 4.33
C PHE A 44 0.28 1.82 5.19
N PHE A 45 -0.06 0.56 5.06
CA PHE A 45 0.58 -0.56 5.77
C PHE A 45 1.43 -1.38 4.81
N ASP A 46 2.65 -1.66 5.21
CA ASP A 46 3.52 -2.64 4.55
C ASP A 46 4.31 -3.46 5.57
N SER A 47 4.91 -4.55 5.14
CA SER A 47 5.83 -5.35 5.97
C SER A 47 7.17 -4.66 6.22
N GLY A 48 7.54 -3.67 5.40
CA GLY A 48 8.81 -2.94 5.47
C GLY A 48 8.78 -1.65 4.67
N MET A 49 9.94 -1.20 4.20
CA MET A 49 10.09 0.08 3.48
C MET A 49 9.52 0.07 2.06
N GLY A 50 9.22 -1.10 1.49
CA GLY A 50 8.68 -1.21 0.13
C GLY A 50 7.37 -0.45 -0.08
N GLY A 51 6.52 -0.38 0.94
CA GLY A 51 5.23 0.34 0.91
C GLY A 51 5.34 1.83 0.65
N LEU A 52 6.50 2.44 0.87
CA LEU A 52 6.76 3.82 0.49
C LEU A 52 6.54 4.05 -1.01
N SER A 53 6.73 3.03 -1.87
CA SER A 53 6.48 3.17 -3.30
C SER A 53 5.01 3.47 -3.62
N VAL A 54 4.07 2.88 -2.87
CA VAL A 54 2.63 3.14 -3.01
C VAL A 54 2.25 4.48 -2.38
N LEU A 55 2.79 4.80 -1.20
CA LEU A 55 2.59 6.08 -0.54
C LEU A 55 3.15 7.24 -1.38
N HIS A 56 4.33 7.08 -1.98
CA HIS A 56 4.95 8.07 -2.86
C HIS A 56 4.01 8.44 -4.03
N HIS A 57 3.43 7.44 -4.71
CA HIS A 57 2.44 7.69 -5.75
C HIS A 57 1.18 8.38 -5.18
N ALA A 58 0.67 7.92 -4.04
CA ALA A 58 -0.52 8.51 -3.42
C ALA A 58 -0.32 9.99 -3.05
N ARG A 59 0.83 10.36 -2.49
CA ARG A 59 1.17 11.75 -2.15
C ARG A 59 1.15 12.68 -3.35
N ARG A 60 1.55 12.20 -4.54
CA ARG A 60 1.56 12.99 -5.78
C ARG A 60 0.15 13.26 -6.32
N VAL A 61 -0.78 12.31 -6.15
CA VAL A 61 -2.14 12.42 -6.70
C VAL A 61 -3.20 12.83 -5.68
N LEU A 62 -2.84 12.88 -4.41
CA LEU A 62 -3.68 13.27 -3.27
C LEU A 62 -2.97 14.35 -2.43
N PRO A 63 -2.71 15.55 -2.98
CA PRO A 63 -1.86 16.57 -2.35
C PRO A 63 -2.44 17.17 -1.07
N HIS A 64 -3.72 16.95 -0.77
CA HIS A 64 -4.41 17.53 0.37
C HIS A 64 -4.75 16.49 1.46
N GLU A 65 -4.33 15.23 1.29
CA GLU A 65 -4.60 14.19 2.29
C GLU A 65 -3.51 14.12 3.35
N GLN A 66 -3.90 13.68 4.55
CA GLN A 66 -2.96 13.34 5.61
C GLN A 66 -2.75 11.83 5.64
N PHE A 67 -1.51 11.41 5.87
CA PHE A 67 -1.12 10.01 5.78
C PHE A 67 -0.49 9.50 7.06
N VAL A 68 -0.69 8.22 7.31
CA VAL A 68 0.07 7.40 8.25
C VAL A 68 0.76 6.31 7.45
N PHE A 69 2.05 6.18 7.57
CA PHE A 69 2.80 5.06 7.04
C PHE A 69 3.22 4.14 8.18
N TYR A 70 2.93 2.85 8.04
CA TYR A 70 3.30 1.83 9.00
C TYR A 70 4.09 0.73 8.30
N ALA A 71 5.34 0.54 8.70
CA ALA A 71 6.17 -0.60 8.32
C ALA A 71 6.32 -1.57 9.49
N ASP A 72 6.09 -2.87 9.25
CA ASP A 72 6.32 -3.90 10.27
C ASP A 72 7.77 -4.39 10.23
N GLU A 73 8.69 -3.50 10.59
CA GLU A 73 10.14 -3.71 10.57
C GLU A 73 10.60 -4.89 11.46
N THR A 74 9.82 -5.21 12.50
CA THR A 74 10.15 -6.33 13.42
C THR A 74 10.01 -7.69 12.73
N HIS A 75 9.12 -7.81 11.74
CA HIS A 75 8.79 -9.09 11.12
C HIS A 75 9.13 -9.19 9.63
N VAL A 76 9.66 -8.12 9.03
CA VAL A 76 10.12 -8.14 7.63
C VAL A 76 11.24 -9.20 7.42
N PRO A 77 11.28 -9.96 6.32
CA PRO A 77 10.35 -9.96 5.20
C PRO A 77 9.17 -10.93 5.39
N TYR A 78 7.96 -10.53 5.04
CA TYR A 78 6.76 -11.40 5.10
C TYR A 78 6.80 -12.56 4.11
N GLY A 79 7.58 -12.43 3.05
CA GLY A 79 7.68 -13.43 1.99
C GLY A 79 8.28 -14.77 2.41
N THR A 80 8.88 -14.85 3.61
CA THR A 80 9.48 -16.06 4.21
C THR A 80 8.71 -16.58 5.42
N LYS A 81 7.63 -15.90 5.81
CA LYS A 81 6.81 -16.26 6.97
C LYS A 81 5.70 -17.25 6.59
N THR A 82 5.15 -17.93 7.59
CA THR A 82 3.94 -18.73 7.39
C THR A 82 2.71 -17.84 7.23
N ARG A 83 1.65 -18.39 6.62
CA ARG A 83 0.37 -17.70 6.49
C ARG A 83 -0.18 -17.21 7.83
N ALA A 84 -0.13 -18.08 8.86
CA ALA A 84 -0.65 -17.77 10.18
C ALA A 84 0.10 -16.64 10.88
N GLU A 85 1.43 -16.59 10.73
CA GLU A 85 2.26 -15.49 11.25
C GLU A 85 1.87 -14.17 10.57
N VAL A 86 1.76 -14.14 9.23
CA VAL A 86 1.36 -12.94 8.49
C VAL A 86 -0.04 -12.47 8.90
N GLU A 87 -0.99 -13.39 9.09
CA GLU A 87 -2.35 -13.05 9.56
C GLU A 87 -2.31 -12.38 10.95
N SER A 88 -1.48 -12.89 11.88
CA SER A 88 -1.30 -12.31 13.21
C SER A 88 -0.69 -10.92 13.15
N PHE A 89 0.42 -10.76 12.44
CA PHE A 89 1.12 -9.48 12.32
C PHE A 89 0.24 -8.39 11.69
N VAL A 90 -0.50 -8.72 10.64
CA VAL A 90 -1.45 -7.79 10.02
C VAL A 90 -2.57 -7.41 10.99
N ALA A 91 -3.09 -8.36 11.77
CA ALA A 91 -4.14 -8.07 12.75
C ALA A 91 -3.64 -7.10 13.83
N GLU A 92 -2.42 -7.27 14.35
CA GLU A 92 -1.79 -6.37 15.32
C GLU A 92 -1.59 -4.97 14.74
N ALA A 93 -1.06 -4.86 13.51
CA ALA A 93 -0.90 -3.60 12.81
C ALA A 93 -2.26 -2.87 12.62
N PHE A 94 -3.31 -3.59 12.28
CA PHE A 94 -4.67 -3.02 12.15
C PHE A 94 -5.20 -2.50 13.49
N GLU A 95 -5.00 -3.23 14.60
CA GLU A 95 -5.39 -2.77 15.94
C GLU A 95 -4.68 -1.45 16.31
N PHE A 96 -3.44 -1.26 15.86
CA PHE A 96 -2.70 -0.01 16.03
C PHE A 96 -3.25 1.08 15.12
N LEU A 97 -3.36 0.82 13.81
CA LEU A 97 -3.75 1.82 12.81
C LEU A 97 -5.16 2.38 13.05
N LEU A 98 -6.08 1.56 13.53
CA LEU A 98 -7.45 2.00 13.86
C LEU A 98 -7.51 3.02 15.00
N LYS A 99 -6.44 3.15 15.81
CA LYS A 99 -6.31 4.17 16.85
C LYS A 99 -5.74 5.49 16.34
N GLN A 100 -5.30 5.56 15.07
CA GLN A 100 -4.67 6.73 14.46
C GLN A 100 -5.65 7.66 13.73
N ASP A 101 -6.95 7.58 14.03
CA ASP A 101 -8.01 8.38 13.40
C ASP A 101 -7.99 8.25 11.85
N VAL A 102 -7.97 7.00 11.35
CA VAL A 102 -7.89 6.71 9.92
C VAL A 102 -9.26 6.51 9.28
N LYS A 103 -9.45 7.02 8.05
CA LYS A 103 -10.66 6.84 7.22
C LYS A 103 -10.54 5.70 6.20
N ALA A 104 -9.30 5.27 5.89
CA ALA A 104 -9.04 4.16 5.00
C ALA A 104 -7.68 3.54 5.33
N ILE A 105 -7.51 2.24 5.02
CA ILE A 105 -6.24 1.53 5.12
C ILE A 105 -5.88 0.94 3.76
N VAL A 106 -4.71 1.31 3.24
CA VAL A 106 -4.09 0.70 2.07
C VAL A 106 -3.09 -0.35 2.56
N VAL A 107 -3.32 -1.60 2.22
CA VAL A 107 -2.38 -2.70 2.46
C VAL A 107 -1.47 -2.79 1.25
N ALA A 108 -0.33 -2.09 1.29
CA ALA A 108 0.62 -2.00 0.19
C ALA A 108 1.39 -3.32 -0.03
N CYS A 109 1.63 -4.09 1.02
CA CYS A 109 2.27 -5.39 0.92
C CYS A 109 1.44 -6.40 0.12
N ASN A 110 2.00 -6.93 -0.99
CA ASN A 110 1.33 -7.96 -1.80
C ASN A 110 1.10 -9.25 -1.01
N THR A 111 2.07 -9.66 -0.20
CA THR A 111 1.97 -10.84 0.68
C THR A 111 0.84 -10.68 1.68
N ALA A 112 0.82 -9.57 2.43
CA ALA A 112 -0.25 -9.28 3.39
C ALA A 112 -1.62 -9.16 2.71
N THR A 113 -1.67 -8.55 1.52
CA THR A 113 -2.90 -8.47 0.72
C THR A 113 -3.47 -9.84 0.39
N SER A 114 -2.62 -10.77 -0.04
CA SER A 114 -3.09 -12.11 -0.43
C SER A 114 -3.54 -12.94 0.78
N VAL A 115 -2.89 -12.76 1.92
CA VAL A 115 -3.09 -13.56 3.12
C VAL A 115 -4.22 -13.01 4.00
N ALA A 116 -4.22 -11.71 4.33
CA ALA A 116 -5.00 -11.16 5.43
C ALA A 116 -6.16 -10.22 5.02
N VAL A 117 -6.10 -9.54 3.87
CA VAL A 117 -7.10 -8.53 3.49
C VAL A 117 -8.54 -9.06 3.47
N PRO A 118 -8.86 -10.28 2.99
CA PRO A 118 -10.23 -10.79 3.05
C PRO A 118 -10.79 -10.85 4.48
N ALA A 119 -9.99 -11.31 5.44
CA ALA A 119 -10.38 -11.37 6.85
C ALA A 119 -10.55 -9.97 7.46
N MET A 120 -9.65 -9.03 7.15
CA MET A 120 -9.75 -7.65 7.62
C MET A 120 -11.00 -6.95 7.08
N ARG A 121 -11.34 -7.12 5.80
CA ARG A 121 -12.58 -6.59 5.21
C ARG A 121 -13.85 -7.18 5.84
N ALA A 122 -13.79 -8.41 6.30
CA ALA A 122 -14.91 -9.04 7.01
C ALA A 122 -15.09 -8.51 8.45
N ARG A 123 -13.98 -8.04 9.07
CA ARG A 123 -13.95 -7.61 10.47
C ARG A 123 -14.25 -6.10 10.63
N TYR A 124 -13.81 -5.26 9.69
CA TYR A 124 -13.85 -3.79 9.83
C TYR A 124 -14.68 -3.13 8.74
N ASP A 125 -15.42 -2.09 9.12
CA ASP A 125 -16.30 -1.32 8.22
C ASP A 125 -15.64 0.01 7.81
N LEU A 126 -14.45 -0.07 7.22
CA LEU A 126 -13.79 1.06 6.57
C LEU A 126 -13.21 0.57 5.23
N PRO A 127 -12.90 1.49 4.29
CA PRO A 127 -12.22 1.11 3.05
C PRO A 127 -10.86 0.45 3.34
N ILE A 128 -10.71 -0.81 2.98
CA ILE A 128 -9.45 -1.55 3.03
C ILE A 128 -9.05 -1.90 1.61
N ILE A 129 -8.02 -1.23 1.12
CA ILE A 129 -7.53 -1.38 -0.25
C ILE A 129 -6.31 -2.29 -0.21
N GLY A 130 -6.41 -3.44 -0.85
CA GLY A 130 -5.27 -4.36 -0.98
C GLY A 130 -4.54 -4.17 -2.29
N MET A 131 -3.26 -4.49 -2.30
CA MET A 131 -2.41 -4.54 -3.47
C MET A 131 -2.61 -5.86 -4.21
N GLU A 132 -2.63 -5.80 -5.54
CA GLU A 132 -2.66 -7.00 -6.37
C GLU A 132 -1.57 -6.94 -7.44
N PRO A 133 -1.00 -8.09 -7.84
CA PRO A 133 -0.06 -8.10 -8.96
C PRO A 133 -0.74 -7.61 -10.24
N ALA A 134 -0.06 -6.75 -10.98
CA ALA A 134 -0.63 -6.12 -12.17
C ALA A 134 -0.58 -7.02 -13.43
N ALA A 135 -0.63 -8.35 -13.28
CA ALA A 135 -0.55 -9.31 -14.37
C ALA A 135 -1.62 -9.08 -15.47
N LYS A 136 -2.86 -8.76 -15.05
CA LYS A 136 -3.93 -8.44 -16.01
C LYS A 136 -3.62 -7.20 -16.85
N LYS A 137 -3.05 -6.14 -16.21
CA LYS A 137 -2.65 -4.92 -16.91
C LYS A 137 -1.51 -5.23 -17.89
N ALA A 138 -0.52 -6.01 -17.44
CA ALA A 138 0.62 -6.41 -18.27
C ALA A 138 0.22 -7.21 -19.50
N LEU A 139 -0.65 -8.23 -19.37
CA LEU A 139 -1.18 -9.01 -20.50
C LEU A 139 -2.00 -8.15 -21.48
N ALA A 140 -2.69 -7.13 -21.00
CA ALA A 140 -3.46 -6.23 -21.84
C ALA A 140 -2.60 -5.26 -22.68
N LEU A 141 -1.33 -5.01 -22.28
CA LEU A 141 -0.40 -4.17 -23.05
C LEU A 141 0.06 -4.87 -24.33
N ASP A 142 0.28 -6.17 -24.26
CA ASP A 142 0.71 -6.97 -25.41
C ASP A 142 0.19 -8.41 -25.25
N PRO A 143 -0.81 -8.82 -26.06
CA PRO A 143 -1.42 -10.13 -25.94
C PRO A 143 -0.62 -11.25 -26.66
N VAL A 144 0.54 -10.95 -27.22
CA VAL A 144 1.35 -11.89 -28.01
C VAL A 144 2.60 -12.34 -27.27
N HIS A 145 3.26 -11.40 -26.59
CA HIS A 145 4.51 -11.68 -25.88
C HIS A 145 4.26 -12.08 -24.43
N ARG A 146 5.22 -12.79 -23.88
CA ARG A 146 5.17 -13.27 -22.50
C ARG A 146 5.25 -12.13 -21.48
N VAL A 147 4.73 -12.40 -20.29
CA VAL A 147 4.81 -11.53 -19.12
C VAL A 147 5.56 -12.27 -18.00
N LEU A 148 6.60 -11.66 -17.45
CA LEU A 148 7.30 -12.19 -16.29
C LEU A 148 6.76 -11.53 -15.01
N VAL A 149 6.05 -12.30 -14.19
CA VAL A 149 5.56 -11.84 -12.89
C VAL A 149 6.60 -12.16 -11.82
N THR A 150 7.21 -11.11 -11.27
CA THR A 150 8.17 -11.25 -10.16
C THR A 150 7.48 -10.90 -8.84
N ALA A 151 7.73 -11.69 -7.78
CA ALA A 151 7.19 -11.44 -6.44
C ALA A 151 7.98 -12.17 -5.36
N THR A 152 7.49 -12.14 -4.10
CA THR A 152 8.05 -12.96 -3.02
C THR A 152 7.64 -14.44 -3.18
N PRO A 153 8.37 -15.41 -2.60
CA PRO A 153 8.05 -16.83 -2.70
C PRO A 153 6.60 -17.18 -2.33
N ILE A 154 6.10 -16.68 -1.20
CA ILE A 154 4.71 -16.93 -0.75
C ILE A 154 3.68 -16.33 -1.73
N THR A 155 3.99 -15.20 -2.36
CA THR A 155 3.10 -14.58 -3.35
C THR A 155 3.11 -15.35 -4.67
N VAL A 156 4.27 -15.78 -5.15
CA VAL A 156 4.43 -16.56 -6.40
C VAL A 156 3.71 -17.92 -6.31
N ALA A 157 3.82 -18.59 -5.14
CA ALA A 157 3.23 -19.91 -4.90
C ALA A 157 1.78 -19.85 -4.38
N GLY A 158 1.24 -18.63 -4.11
CA GLY A 158 -0.05 -18.48 -3.47
C GLY A 158 -1.24 -18.73 -4.41
N GLU A 159 -2.29 -19.36 -3.88
CA GLU A 159 -3.55 -19.65 -4.58
C GLU A 159 -4.18 -18.40 -5.24
N LYS A 160 -4.04 -17.23 -4.61
CA LYS A 160 -4.56 -15.97 -5.17
C LYS A 160 -3.88 -15.60 -6.49
N MET A 161 -2.56 -15.83 -6.59
CA MET A 161 -1.81 -15.62 -7.84
C MET A 161 -2.22 -16.65 -8.89
N GLU A 162 -2.33 -17.90 -8.50
CA GLU A 162 -2.77 -18.99 -9.39
C GLU A 162 -4.15 -18.71 -9.96
N HIS A 163 -5.15 -18.45 -9.13
CA HIS A 163 -6.51 -18.10 -9.56
C HIS A 163 -6.56 -16.82 -10.41
N LEU A 164 -5.68 -15.84 -10.15
CA LEU A 164 -5.60 -14.65 -11.00
C LEU A 164 -5.11 -15.02 -12.41
N ILE A 165 -4.01 -15.78 -12.48
CA ILE A 165 -3.42 -16.21 -13.76
C ILE A 165 -4.41 -17.07 -14.54
N GLU A 166 -5.01 -18.11 -13.94
CA GLU A 166 -6.03 -18.95 -14.57
C GLU A 166 -7.18 -18.12 -15.21
N ARG A 167 -7.57 -17.05 -14.54
CA ARG A 167 -8.67 -16.18 -15.00
C ARG A 167 -8.29 -15.24 -16.13
N VAL A 168 -7.01 -14.85 -16.26
CA VAL A 168 -6.59 -13.79 -17.19
C VAL A 168 -5.63 -14.26 -18.27
N ASP A 169 -4.96 -15.39 -18.07
CA ASP A 169 -3.91 -15.92 -18.96
C ASP A 169 -4.37 -17.19 -19.69
N HIS A 170 -5.21 -17.00 -20.71
CA HIS A 170 -5.75 -18.11 -21.50
C HIS A 170 -4.73 -18.68 -22.51
N GLU A 171 -3.71 -17.91 -22.85
CA GLU A 171 -2.67 -18.27 -23.83
C GLU A 171 -1.38 -18.78 -23.15
N HIS A 172 -1.36 -18.93 -21.83
CA HIS A 172 -0.20 -19.39 -21.05
C HIS A 172 1.08 -18.56 -21.25
N LEU A 173 0.91 -17.23 -21.29
CA LEU A 173 1.98 -16.26 -21.50
C LEU A 173 2.66 -15.80 -20.21
N VAL A 174 2.11 -16.13 -19.03
CA VAL A 174 2.65 -15.69 -17.76
C VAL A 174 3.66 -16.69 -17.20
N ASP A 175 4.89 -16.23 -17.01
CA ASP A 175 5.89 -16.90 -16.17
C ASP A 175 5.97 -16.24 -14.79
N ARG A 176 6.37 -17.01 -13.80
CA ARG A 176 6.47 -16.54 -12.40
C ARG A 176 7.90 -16.74 -11.88
N LEU A 177 8.44 -15.71 -11.25
CA LEU A 177 9.78 -15.73 -10.67
C LEU A 177 9.78 -15.15 -9.26
N ALA A 178 10.26 -15.90 -8.29
CA ALA A 178 10.45 -15.41 -6.93
C ALA A 178 11.83 -14.73 -6.81
N LEU A 179 11.86 -13.51 -6.23
CA LEU A 179 13.10 -12.74 -6.03
C LEU A 179 13.23 -12.28 -4.56
N PRO A 180 13.41 -13.22 -3.61
CA PRO A 180 13.42 -12.89 -2.17
C PRO A 180 14.56 -11.96 -1.75
N GLU A 181 15.75 -12.08 -2.34
CA GLU A 181 16.92 -11.29 -1.98
C GLU A 181 16.74 -9.79 -2.25
N LEU A 182 15.88 -9.41 -3.22
CA LEU A 182 15.60 -8.00 -3.49
C LEU A 182 14.94 -7.30 -2.30
N VAL A 183 14.15 -8.02 -1.49
CA VAL A 183 13.58 -7.46 -0.26
C VAL A 183 14.71 -7.18 0.73
N THR A 184 15.63 -8.14 0.92
CA THR A 184 16.78 -7.99 1.81
C THR A 184 17.68 -6.84 1.36
N PHE A 185 17.97 -6.73 0.07
CA PHE A 185 18.76 -5.60 -0.45
C PHE A 185 18.06 -4.25 -0.17
N ALA A 186 16.77 -4.16 -0.45
CA ALA A 186 16.03 -2.91 -0.25
C ALA A 186 15.99 -2.50 1.23
N GLU A 187 15.74 -3.44 2.15
CA GLU A 187 15.72 -3.16 3.60
C GLU A 187 17.10 -2.73 4.12
N ASN A 188 18.19 -3.13 3.45
CA ASN A 188 19.54 -2.66 3.73
C ASN A 188 19.95 -1.41 2.93
N MET A 189 19.02 -0.74 2.25
CA MET A 189 19.26 0.46 1.41
C MET A 189 20.22 0.21 0.24
N VAL A 190 20.34 -1.03 -0.22
CA VAL A 190 21.17 -1.46 -1.35
C VAL A 190 20.27 -1.57 -2.58
N PHE A 191 20.06 -0.49 -3.31
CA PHE A 191 19.17 -0.46 -4.48
C PHE A 191 19.89 -0.73 -5.79
N ASP A 192 21.22 -0.69 -5.78
CA ASP A 192 22.09 -0.87 -6.94
C ASP A 192 23.43 -1.48 -6.51
N GLY A 193 24.26 -1.84 -7.50
CA GLY A 193 25.59 -2.36 -7.25
C GLY A 193 25.84 -3.73 -7.88
N PRO A 194 27.10 -4.19 -7.83
CA PRO A 194 27.52 -5.46 -8.45
C PRO A 194 26.76 -6.69 -7.91
N GLU A 195 26.45 -6.71 -6.62
CA GLU A 195 25.72 -7.81 -5.97
C GLU A 195 24.27 -7.89 -6.42
N VAL A 196 23.57 -6.75 -6.55
CA VAL A 196 22.21 -6.69 -7.08
C VAL A 196 22.19 -7.15 -8.53
N GLU A 197 23.12 -6.65 -9.33
CA GLU A 197 23.20 -7.03 -10.74
C GLU A 197 23.56 -8.50 -10.94
N ALA A 198 24.51 -9.03 -10.18
CA ALA A 198 24.87 -10.45 -10.23
C ALA A 198 23.70 -11.36 -9.83
N TYR A 199 22.96 -11.00 -8.78
CA TYR A 199 21.75 -11.70 -8.37
C TYR A 199 20.70 -11.70 -9.48
N LEU A 200 20.36 -10.52 -10.01
CA LEU A 200 19.34 -10.41 -11.07
C LEU A 200 19.75 -11.17 -12.35
N ARG A 201 21.01 -11.10 -12.77
CA ARG A 201 21.49 -11.85 -13.93
C ARG A 201 21.38 -13.35 -13.74
N LYS A 202 21.70 -13.85 -12.54
CA LYS A 202 21.58 -15.26 -12.17
C LYS A 202 20.12 -15.72 -12.24
N GLU A 203 19.21 -14.99 -11.59
CA GLU A 203 17.80 -15.38 -11.49
C GLU A 203 17.06 -15.26 -12.84
N LEU A 204 17.44 -14.29 -13.67
CA LEU A 204 16.87 -14.09 -15.01
C LEU A 204 17.50 -14.97 -16.11
N ALA A 205 18.63 -15.62 -15.86
CA ALA A 205 19.34 -16.43 -16.86
C ALA A 205 18.50 -17.53 -17.52
N PRO A 206 17.53 -18.19 -16.84
CA PRO A 206 16.70 -19.21 -17.47
C PRO A 206 15.68 -18.64 -18.50
N TYR A 207 15.45 -17.33 -18.52
CA TYR A 207 14.41 -16.70 -19.33
C TYR A 207 15.00 -16.09 -20.61
N GLN A 208 14.33 -16.33 -21.74
CA GLN A 208 14.67 -15.67 -23.00
C GLN A 208 14.06 -14.26 -23.02
N LEU A 209 14.73 -13.29 -22.39
CA LEU A 209 14.20 -11.97 -22.08
C LEU A 209 13.63 -11.20 -23.29
N GLY A 210 14.11 -11.50 -24.50
CA GLY A 210 13.56 -10.93 -25.74
C GLY A 210 12.12 -11.35 -26.08
N ASN A 211 11.60 -12.40 -25.42
CA ASN A 211 10.24 -12.90 -25.64
C ASN A 211 9.21 -12.24 -24.70
N TYR A 212 9.64 -11.32 -23.83
CA TYR A 212 8.78 -10.68 -22.85
C TYR A 212 8.45 -9.25 -23.24
N SER A 213 7.20 -8.86 -23.09
CA SER A 213 6.72 -7.48 -23.24
C SER A 213 6.67 -6.72 -21.94
N ALA A 214 6.56 -7.43 -20.81
CA ALA A 214 6.45 -6.81 -19.50
C ALA A 214 7.10 -7.62 -18.37
N LEU A 215 7.68 -6.90 -17.42
CA LEU A 215 8.06 -7.37 -16.09
C LEU A 215 7.07 -6.79 -15.07
N VAL A 216 6.32 -7.65 -14.39
CA VAL A 216 5.43 -7.25 -13.30
C VAL A 216 6.21 -7.21 -11.99
N LEU A 217 6.22 -6.05 -11.33
CA LEU A 217 6.83 -5.82 -10.04
C LEU A 217 5.80 -6.16 -8.94
N GLY A 218 5.63 -7.44 -8.65
CA GLY A 218 4.63 -7.99 -7.72
C GLY A 218 5.05 -7.93 -6.25
N CYS A 219 6.04 -7.11 -5.93
CA CYS A 219 6.46 -6.74 -4.58
C CYS A 219 6.77 -5.24 -4.55
N THR A 220 6.34 -4.55 -3.52
CA THR A 220 6.53 -3.11 -3.33
C THR A 220 8.00 -2.70 -3.37
N HIS A 221 8.88 -3.51 -2.79
CA HIS A 221 10.33 -3.29 -2.79
C HIS A 221 10.95 -3.30 -4.19
N PHE A 222 10.37 -4.02 -5.13
CA PHE A 222 10.96 -4.19 -6.46
C PHE A 222 10.96 -2.91 -7.29
N ASN A 223 10.14 -1.94 -6.93
CA ASN A 223 10.14 -0.63 -7.58
C ASN A 223 11.48 0.10 -7.46
N TYR A 224 12.22 -0.10 -6.39
CA TYR A 224 13.54 0.50 -6.19
C TYR A 224 14.57 0.01 -7.21
N PHE A 225 14.40 -1.17 -7.78
CA PHE A 225 15.35 -1.85 -8.65
C PHE A 225 15.08 -1.67 -10.14
N LYS A 226 14.14 -0.81 -10.54
CA LYS A 226 13.88 -0.52 -11.97
C LYS A 226 15.17 -0.20 -12.75
N PRO A 227 16.13 0.64 -12.27
CA PRO A 227 17.38 0.88 -12.97
C PRO A 227 18.23 -0.37 -13.15
N ALA A 228 18.34 -1.20 -12.11
CA ALA A 228 19.10 -2.46 -12.17
C ALA A 228 18.46 -3.46 -13.15
N PHE A 229 17.15 -3.60 -13.13
CA PHE A 229 16.40 -4.38 -14.13
C PHE A 229 16.61 -3.85 -15.55
N ARG A 230 16.59 -2.52 -15.74
CA ARG A 230 16.73 -1.88 -17.06
C ARG A 230 18.09 -2.14 -17.71
N ARG A 231 19.15 -2.34 -16.93
CA ARG A 231 20.47 -2.73 -17.46
C ARG A 231 20.53 -4.16 -17.98
N ILE A 232 19.59 -5.00 -17.61
CA ILE A 232 19.56 -6.43 -17.96
C ILE A 232 18.48 -6.72 -19.01
N LEU A 233 17.31 -6.09 -18.86
CA LEU A 233 16.16 -6.31 -19.72
C LEU A 233 16.27 -5.50 -21.04
N PRO A 234 15.75 -6.05 -22.16
CA PRO A 234 15.55 -5.27 -23.38
C PRO A 234 14.72 -4.00 -23.11
N GLN A 235 14.99 -2.95 -23.88
CA GLN A 235 14.24 -1.69 -23.76
C GLN A 235 12.74 -1.84 -24.07
N SER A 236 12.36 -2.85 -24.83
CA SER A 236 10.97 -3.18 -25.16
C SER A 236 10.16 -3.74 -23.98
N VAL A 237 10.82 -4.20 -22.91
CA VAL A 237 10.13 -4.75 -21.74
C VAL A 237 9.62 -3.63 -20.86
N ASN A 238 8.31 -3.53 -20.67
CA ASN A 238 7.67 -2.55 -19.83
C ASN A 238 7.70 -2.98 -18.35
N PHE A 239 7.89 -2.03 -17.44
CA PHE A 239 7.63 -2.27 -16.01
C PHE A 239 6.15 -2.04 -15.71
N VAL A 240 5.54 -2.96 -14.99
CA VAL A 240 4.14 -2.88 -14.58
C VAL A 240 4.03 -3.20 -13.10
N ASP A 241 3.51 -2.26 -12.32
CA ASP A 241 3.24 -2.44 -10.89
C ASP A 241 1.76 -2.18 -10.56
N GLY A 242 1.40 -2.35 -9.29
CA GLY A 242 0.05 -2.17 -8.79
C GLY A 242 -0.21 -0.79 -8.16
N ASN A 243 0.78 0.11 -8.08
CA ASN A 243 0.68 1.35 -7.30
C ASN A 243 -0.45 2.24 -7.80
N GLU A 244 -0.45 2.56 -9.10
CA GLU A 244 -1.48 3.39 -9.74
C GLU A 244 -2.89 2.80 -9.53
N GLY A 245 -3.07 1.49 -9.82
CA GLY A 245 -4.37 0.83 -9.67
C GLY A 245 -4.87 0.82 -8.22
N THR A 246 -3.98 0.61 -7.26
CA THR A 246 -4.29 0.62 -5.82
C THR A 246 -4.73 2.01 -5.37
N VAL A 247 -4.01 3.06 -5.76
CA VAL A 247 -4.35 4.44 -5.38
C VAL A 247 -5.61 4.93 -6.10
N ALA A 248 -5.81 4.56 -7.37
CA ALA A 248 -7.06 4.85 -8.08
C ALA A 248 -8.28 4.21 -7.40
N GLN A 249 -8.14 2.97 -6.92
CA GLN A 249 -9.17 2.29 -6.13
C GLN A 249 -9.45 3.01 -4.79
N LEU A 250 -8.40 3.46 -4.09
CA LEU A 250 -8.53 4.27 -2.88
C LEU A 250 -9.34 5.53 -3.15
N ILE A 251 -8.94 6.32 -4.17
CA ILE A 251 -9.62 7.55 -4.56
C ILE A 251 -11.10 7.30 -4.85
N ARG A 252 -11.40 6.23 -5.61
CA ARG A 252 -12.77 5.85 -5.92
C ARG A 252 -13.58 5.57 -4.66
N LYS A 253 -13.01 4.83 -3.70
CA LYS A 253 -13.68 4.49 -2.44
C LYS A 253 -13.92 5.71 -1.56
N LEU A 254 -12.96 6.62 -1.48
CA LEU A 254 -13.11 7.88 -0.72
C LEU A 254 -14.16 8.80 -1.38
N LYS A 255 -14.19 8.89 -2.72
CA LYS A 255 -15.23 9.64 -3.46
C LYS A 255 -16.64 9.08 -3.22
N GLU A 256 -16.80 7.74 -3.28
CA GLU A 256 -18.07 7.07 -3.00
C GLU A 256 -18.61 7.39 -1.60
N ARG A 257 -17.74 7.72 -0.65
CA ARG A 257 -18.07 8.05 0.75
C ARG A 257 -18.11 9.55 1.04
N GLY A 258 -17.71 10.39 0.10
CA GLY A 258 -17.56 11.84 0.31
C GLY A 258 -16.48 12.20 1.33
N GLU A 259 -15.43 11.39 1.43
CA GLU A 259 -14.37 11.48 2.46
C GLU A 259 -13.03 12.02 1.92
N LEU A 260 -12.96 12.52 0.67
CA LEU A 260 -11.75 13.21 0.20
C LEU A 260 -11.54 14.51 0.96
N ALA A 261 -10.27 14.83 1.27
CA ALA A 261 -9.89 16.08 1.89
C ALA A 261 -10.20 17.29 1.00
N GLY A 262 -10.49 18.43 1.62
CA GLY A 262 -10.63 19.71 0.93
C GLY A 262 -9.28 20.29 0.51
N GLU A 263 -9.29 21.21 -0.47
CA GLU A 263 -8.08 21.82 -1.03
C GLU A 263 -7.26 22.66 -0.02
N GLU A 264 -7.86 23.04 1.11
CA GLU A 264 -7.20 23.83 2.15
C GLU A 264 -6.39 22.97 3.14
N GLN A 265 -6.54 21.64 3.09
CA GLN A 265 -5.83 20.75 4.02
C GLN A 265 -4.38 20.57 3.59
N GLU A 266 -3.45 20.77 4.53
CA GLU A 266 -2.02 20.52 4.32
C GLU A 266 -1.72 19.02 4.33
N GLN A 267 -0.92 18.57 3.37
CA GLN A 267 -0.45 17.19 3.32
C GLN A 267 0.61 16.94 4.40
N THR A 268 0.38 15.93 5.22
CA THR A 268 1.36 15.45 6.20
C THR A 268 1.51 13.95 6.15
N VAL A 269 2.66 13.45 6.62
CA VAL A 269 2.90 12.02 6.79
C VAL A 269 3.46 11.75 8.18
N GLU A 270 2.84 10.85 8.91
CA GLU A 270 3.37 10.28 10.15
C GLU A 270 3.90 8.89 9.88
N TYR A 271 5.12 8.60 10.32
CA TYR A 271 5.78 7.32 10.09
C TYR A 271 5.85 6.50 11.38
N PHE A 272 5.56 5.21 11.26
CA PHE A 272 5.59 4.25 12.37
C PHE A 272 6.31 2.97 11.94
N TYR A 273 7.20 2.47 12.80
CA TYR A 273 7.84 1.17 12.67
C TYR A 273 7.33 0.25 13.78
N SER A 274 6.65 -0.82 13.41
CA SER A 274 6.08 -1.81 14.34
C SER A 274 5.34 -1.20 15.55
N GLY A 275 4.59 -0.10 15.30
CA GLY A 275 3.80 0.61 16.32
C GLY A 275 4.52 1.77 17.03
N GLU A 276 5.81 1.93 16.84
CA GLU A 276 6.58 3.04 17.40
C GLU A 276 6.69 4.19 16.39
N ARG A 277 6.46 5.44 16.84
CA ARG A 277 6.59 6.61 15.98
C ARG A 277 8.05 6.83 15.60
N VAL A 278 8.34 6.99 14.32
CA VAL A 278 9.69 7.28 13.83
C VAL A 278 10.03 8.73 14.14
N THR A 279 11.02 8.93 14.99
CA THR A 279 11.53 10.25 15.40
C THR A 279 13.04 10.34 15.32
N GLU A 280 13.73 9.21 15.21
CA GLU A 280 15.18 9.15 15.11
C GLU A 280 15.65 9.66 13.75
N GLU A 281 16.62 10.55 13.74
CA GLU A 281 17.18 11.20 12.54
C GLU A 281 17.64 10.15 11.51
N LYS A 282 18.33 9.11 11.96
CA LYS A 282 18.81 8.01 11.11
C LYS A 282 17.67 7.29 10.37
N GLU A 283 16.54 7.04 11.03
CA GLU A 283 15.41 6.37 10.42
C GLU A 283 14.64 7.30 9.47
N LEU A 284 14.57 8.59 9.78
CA LEU A 284 14.03 9.59 8.86
C LEU A 284 14.90 9.72 7.61
N GLU A 285 16.24 9.66 7.75
CA GLU A 285 17.16 9.63 6.61
C GLU A 285 16.96 8.40 5.72
N ARG A 286 16.71 7.21 6.30
CA ARG A 286 16.37 5.99 5.53
C ARG A 286 15.11 6.20 4.70
N ILE A 287 14.06 6.76 5.30
CA ILE A 287 12.81 7.07 4.60
C ILE A 287 13.08 8.06 3.45
N GLU A 288 13.89 9.09 3.69
CA GLU A 288 14.24 10.07 2.67
C GLU A 288 15.07 9.47 1.53
N MET A 289 16.01 8.56 1.84
CA MET A 289 16.75 7.82 0.81
C MET A 289 15.82 7.00 -0.08
N CYS A 290 14.85 6.30 0.52
CA CYS A 290 13.82 5.58 -0.22
C CYS A 290 13.00 6.50 -1.13
N ASN A 291 12.56 7.65 -0.61
CA ASN A 291 11.79 8.62 -1.40
C ASN A 291 12.61 9.19 -2.57
N ARG A 292 13.88 9.55 -2.35
CA ARG A 292 14.78 9.99 -3.44
C ARG A 292 14.94 8.92 -4.52
N GLN A 293 15.16 7.66 -4.12
CA GLN A 293 15.23 6.56 -5.08
C GLN A 293 13.92 6.38 -5.86
N LEU A 294 12.76 6.60 -5.20
CA LEU A 294 11.46 6.54 -5.87
C LEU A 294 11.23 7.71 -6.83
N ASP A 295 11.72 8.91 -6.51
CA ASP A 295 11.70 10.05 -7.44
C ASP A 295 12.51 9.76 -8.71
N GLU A 296 13.71 9.16 -8.57
CA GLU A 296 14.57 8.80 -9.70
C GLU A 296 13.95 7.74 -10.63
N VAL A 297 13.17 6.81 -10.06
CA VAL A 297 12.59 5.67 -10.81
C VAL A 297 11.14 5.90 -11.24
N TYR A 298 10.55 7.04 -10.89
CA TYR A 298 9.13 7.29 -11.10
C TYR A 298 8.73 7.29 -12.57
N GLU A 299 9.60 7.80 -13.44
CA GLU A 299 9.38 7.92 -14.89
C GLU A 299 9.83 6.67 -15.67
N LEU A 300 10.43 5.67 -15.01
CA LEU A 300 10.82 4.39 -15.60
C LEU A 300 9.68 3.37 -15.59
#